data_726cc180e8724b704c903dae4304a033
#
_entry.id   726cc180e8724b704c903dae4304a033
#
_cell.length_a   1.000
_cell.length_b   1.000
_cell.length_c   1.000
_cell.angle_alpha   90.00
_cell.angle_beta   90.00
_cell.angle_gamma   90.00
#
_symmetry.space_group_name_H-M   'P 1'
#
loop_
_entity.id
_entity.type
_entity.pdbx_description
1 polymer ?
#
loop_
_entity_poly.entity_id
_entity_poly.type
_entity_poly.pdbx_seq_one_letter_code
_entity_poly.pdbx_strand_id
1 'polypeptide(L)' 'RKLIGKPVEVLLKSGVKILATLDEADQEGLTLSYEEKQAVEGKKRRQTVRVTRRYPFSEIKYTKEYLDFK' A
#
# COMPACT_ATOMS: atom_id res chain seq x y z
N ARG A 1 -5.37 -8.16 -12.46
CA ARG A 1 -5.92 -6.94 -13.01
C ARG A 1 -7.19 -6.52 -12.31
N LYS A 2 -7.90 -7.45 -11.73
CA LYS A 2 -9.14 -7.11 -11.05
C LYS A 2 -8.90 -6.48 -9.71
N LEU A 3 -7.71 -6.61 -9.20
CA LEU A 3 -7.40 -6.03 -7.91
C LEU A 3 -6.86 -4.62 -8.02
N ILE A 4 -6.59 -4.16 -9.22
CA ILE A 4 -6.05 -2.82 -9.40
C ILE A 4 -7.10 -1.81 -8.99
N GLY A 5 -6.68 -0.88 -8.14
CA GLY A 5 -7.58 0.11 -7.59
C GLY A 5 -8.31 -0.33 -6.34
N LYS A 6 -8.02 -1.55 -5.86
CA LYS A 6 -8.69 -2.07 -4.68
C LYS A 6 -7.70 -2.19 -3.53
N PRO A 7 -8.20 -2.12 -2.30
CA PRO A 7 -7.32 -2.28 -1.16
C PRO A 7 -6.81 -3.70 -1.04
N VAL A 8 -5.56 -3.84 -0.71
CA VAL A 8 -4.92 -5.13 -0.54
C VAL A 8 -4.08 -5.12 0.72
N GLU A 9 -3.86 -6.31 1.24
CA GLU A 9 -2.99 -6.49 2.39
C GLU A 9 -1.76 -7.24 1.91
N VAL A 10 -0.60 -6.67 2.14
CA VAL A 10 0.66 -7.25 1.72
C VAL A 10 1.49 -7.55 2.95
N LEU A 11 1.96 -8.78 3.06
CA LEU A 11 2.87 -9.15 4.12
C LEU A 11 4.24 -9.34 3.52
N LEU A 12 5.20 -8.61 4.04
CA LEU A 12 6.57 -8.72 3.60
C LEU A 12 7.28 -9.84 4.35
N LYS A 13 8.35 -10.34 3.76
CA LYS A 13 9.11 -11.41 4.37
C LYS A 13 9.74 -10.99 5.69
N SER A 14 9.92 -9.69 5.87
CA SER A 14 10.45 -9.20 7.13
C SER A 14 9.41 -9.18 8.24
N GLY A 15 8.15 -9.47 7.93
CA GLY A 15 7.10 -9.47 8.91
C GLY A 15 6.27 -8.21 8.94
N VAL A 16 6.51 -7.31 8.02
CA VAL A 16 5.79 -6.04 7.97
C VAL A 16 4.50 -6.24 7.17
N LYS A 17 3.41 -5.80 7.75
CA LYS A 17 2.11 -5.88 7.09
C LYS A 17 1.72 -4.49 6.61
N ILE A 18 1.33 -4.41 5.36
CA ILE A 18 1.01 -3.14 4.73
C ILE A 18 -0.40 -3.23 4.15
N LEU A 19 -1.21 -2.23 4.49
CA LEU A 19 -2.53 -2.08 3.88
C LEU A 19 -2.47 -0.89 2.95
N ALA A 20 -2.72 -1.15 1.68
CA ALA A 20 -2.60 -0.10 0.68
C ALA A 20 -3.49 -0.44 -0.50
N THR A 21 -3.58 0.51 -1.42
CA THR A 21 -4.32 0.31 -2.65
C THR A 21 -3.36 -0.19 -3.73
N LEU A 22 -3.79 -1.22 -4.43
CA LEU A 22 -2.97 -1.77 -5.50
C LEU A 22 -3.12 -0.88 -6.73
N ASP A 23 -2.04 -0.21 -7.10
CA ASP A 23 -2.03 0.64 -8.29
C ASP A 23 -1.69 -0.15 -9.53
N GLU A 24 -0.69 -1.00 -9.42
CA GLU A 24 -0.22 -1.76 -10.54
C GLU A 24 0.37 -3.06 -10.07
N ALA A 25 0.34 -4.06 -10.94
CA ALA A 25 0.95 -5.34 -10.67
C ALA A 25 1.61 -5.82 -11.93
N ASP A 26 2.83 -6.30 -11.79
CA ASP A 26 3.52 -6.88 -12.93
C ASP A 26 4.22 -8.15 -12.49
N GLN A 27 5.04 -8.70 -13.37
CA GLN A 27 5.66 -9.97 -13.09
C GLN A 27 6.74 -9.89 -12.03
N GLU A 28 7.22 -8.70 -11.75
CA GLU A 28 8.32 -8.54 -10.82
C GLU A 28 7.87 -8.04 -9.46
N GLY A 29 6.71 -7.42 -9.37
CA GLY A 29 6.28 -6.92 -8.09
C GLY A 29 4.98 -6.17 -8.19
N LEU A 30 4.69 -5.46 -7.12
CA LEU A 30 3.46 -4.70 -6.99
C LEU A 30 3.78 -3.25 -6.71
N THR A 31 2.96 -2.38 -7.26
CA THR A 31 3.01 -0.96 -6.95
C THR A 31 1.80 -0.63 -6.10
N LEU A 32 2.06 -0.16 -4.91
CA LEU A 32 1.02 0.14 -3.93
C LEU A 32 1.03 1.62 -3.61
N SER A 33 -0.14 2.14 -3.28
CA SER A 33 -0.23 3.52 -2.85
C SER A 33 -1.10 3.59 -1.61
N TYR A 34 -0.78 4.53 -0.75
CA TYR A 34 -1.57 4.75 0.45
C TYR A 34 -1.46 6.21 0.82
N GLU A 35 -2.34 6.62 1.71
CA GLU A 35 -2.36 7.98 2.18
C GLU A 35 -1.78 8.03 3.57
N GLU A 36 -0.91 8.98 3.77
CA GLU A 36 -0.24 9.15 5.04
C GLU A 36 -0.47 10.58 5.50
N LYS A 37 -0.82 10.72 6.76
CA LYS A 37 -1.02 12.04 7.33
C LYS A 37 0.28 12.49 7.94
N GLN A 38 0.72 13.65 7.51
CA GLN A 38 1.97 14.21 7.99
C GLN A 38 1.71 15.56 8.62
N ALA A 39 2.36 15.79 9.76
CA ALA A 39 2.29 17.08 10.39
C ALA A 39 3.21 18.03 9.67
N VAL A 40 2.68 19.19 9.29
CA VAL A 40 3.49 20.20 8.66
C VAL A 40 4.09 21.07 9.75
N GLU A 41 5.41 21.18 9.68
CA GLU A 41 6.12 21.92 10.71
C GLU A 41 5.67 23.38 10.75
N GLY A 42 5.43 23.86 11.94
CA GLY A 42 4.99 25.23 12.11
C GLY A 42 3.53 25.47 11.85
N LYS A 43 2.79 24.41 11.55
CA LYS A 43 1.38 24.53 11.28
C LYS A 43 0.62 23.51 12.10
N LYS A 44 -0.59 23.86 12.45
CA LYS A 44 -1.41 22.98 13.25
C LYS A 44 -2.16 21.97 12.42
N ARG A 45 -2.15 22.13 11.12
CA ARG A 45 -2.88 21.24 10.25
C ARG A 45 -2.02 20.06 9.86
N ARG A 46 -2.68 18.96 9.65
CA ARG A 46 -2.04 17.79 9.07
C ARG A 46 -2.40 17.73 7.60
N GLN A 47 -1.43 17.33 6.83
CA GLN A 47 -1.59 17.24 5.41
C GLN A 47 -1.57 15.78 4.99
N THR A 48 -2.53 15.39 4.15
CA THR A 48 -2.57 14.04 3.63
C THR A 48 -1.68 13.97 2.39
N VAL A 49 -0.75 13.04 2.40
CA VAL A 49 0.19 12.86 1.31
C VAL A 49 -0.02 11.46 0.75
N ARG A 50 -0.10 11.36 -0.55
CA ARG A 50 -0.21 10.06 -1.20
C ARG A 50 1.19 9.52 -1.47
N VAL A 51 1.45 8.35 -0.95
CA VAL A 51 2.75 7.71 -1.07
C VAL A 51 2.61 6.51 -1.98
N THR A 52 3.48 6.41 -2.97
CA THR A 52 3.50 5.27 -3.87
C THR A 52 4.77 4.49 -3.64
N ARG A 53 4.63 3.18 -3.46
CA ARG A 53 5.76 2.32 -3.19
C ARG A 53 5.69 1.09 -4.06
N ARG A 54 6.84 0.63 -4.49
CA ARG A 54 6.93 -0.57 -5.29
C ARG A 54 7.66 -1.65 -4.50
N TYR A 55 7.08 -2.84 -4.49
CA TYR A 55 7.63 -3.95 -3.74
C TYR A 55 7.85 -5.13 -4.68
N PRO A 56 9.06 -5.65 -4.75
CA PRO A 56 9.29 -6.84 -5.56
C PRO A 56 8.70 -8.08 -4.90
N PHE A 57 8.30 -9.03 -5.72
CA PHE A 57 7.74 -10.27 -5.18
C PHE A 57 8.74 -11.00 -4.30
N SER A 58 10.02 -10.81 -4.54
CA SER A 58 11.04 -11.47 -3.73
C SER A 58 10.99 -11.02 -2.29
N GLU A 59 10.39 -9.86 -2.01
CA GLU A 59 10.27 -9.39 -0.65
C GLU A 59 8.86 -9.53 -0.09
N ILE A 60 7.94 -9.99 -0.90
CA ILE A 60 6.55 -10.13 -0.48
C ILE A 60 6.31 -11.58 -0.11
N LYS A 61 5.79 -11.80 1.09
CA LYS A 61 5.45 -13.13 1.50
C LYS A 61 4.10 -13.54 0.93
N TYR A 62 3.13 -12.65 1.01
CA TYR A 62 1.85 -12.88 0.37
C TYR A 62 1.14 -11.56 0.16
N THR A 63 0.16 -11.62 -0.72
CA THR A 63 -0.70 -10.47 -0.99
C THR A 63 -2.14 -10.98 -0.95
N LYS A 64 -2.97 -10.30 -0.18
CA LYS A 64 -4.37 -10.67 -0.06
C LYS A 64 -5.25 -9.51 -0.43
N GLU A 65 -6.39 -9.82 -0.99
CA GLU A 65 -7.40 -8.81 -1.21
C GLU A 65 -8.06 -8.47 0.12
N TYR A 66 -8.08 -7.20 0.43
CA TYR A 66 -8.70 -6.74 1.67
C TYR A 66 -10.15 -6.43 1.38
N LEU A 67 -11.04 -7.15 2.03
CA LEU A 67 -12.46 -6.95 1.84
C LEU A 67 -13.02 -6.21 3.03
N ASP A 68 -13.72 -5.13 2.73
CA ASP A 68 -14.32 -4.31 3.76
C ASP A 68 -15.83 -4.40 3.61
N PHE A 69 -16.43 -5.25 4.41
CA PHE A 69 -17.87 -5.44 4.38
C PHE A 69 -18.55 -4.48 5.32
N LYS A 70 -19.67 -3.98 4.88
CA LYS A 70 -20.47 -3.11 5.70
C LYS A 70 -21.76 -3.76 6.06
#